data_f61f1bcd72ce5888ac65de119be287e1
#
_entry.id   f61f1bcd72ce5888ac65de119be287e1
#
_cell.length_a   1.000
_cell.length_b   1.000
_cell.length_c   1.000
_cell.angle_alpha   90.00
_cell.angle_beta   90.00
_cell.angle_gamma   90.00
#
_symmetry.space_group_name_H-M   'P 1'
#
loop_
_entity.id
_entity.type
_entity.pdbx_description
1 polymer ?
#
loop_
_entity_poly.entity_id
_entity_poly.type
_entity_poly.pdbx_seq_one_letter_code
_entity_poly.pdbx_strand_id
1 'polypeptide(L)'
;MRLFLSSISGVSSSRQVCRVGAIASLCMGLLVGCASSSSSGIELSVSRGDATGSYAGTYIGTLSLTSTADVMAIGSATDQRIEPISVEVTADGLVFVEVRGVRIIGVVDNAGNWGLQASINDLRSLISDTNINRLHDAGCPLGAKAARIQGVISPPNLSADANGQLKCKRAEVTVATLVTAGTLTASSQ
;
A
#
# COMPACT_ATOMS: atom_id res chain seq x y z
N MET A 1 -17.70 -16.74 47.73
CA MET A 1 -16.82 -15.79 48.40
C MET A 1 -15.84 -15.21 47.37
N ARG A 2 -15.97 -13.88 47.19
CA ARG A 2 -15.09 -12.94 46.44
C ARG A 2 -15.00 -13.03 44.91
N LEU A 3 -15.64 -12.00 44.33
CA LEU A 3 -15.43 -11.31 43.08
C LEU A 3 -13.98 -10.88 42.87
N PHE A 4 -13.54 -10.87 41.59
CA PHE A 4 -12.69 -9.78 41.08
C PHE A 4 -13.05 -9.50 39.61
N LEU A 5 -13.68 -8.37 39.40
CA LEU A 5 -13.76 -7.64 38.16
C LEU A 5 -12.40 -7.00 37.90
N SER A 6 -11.92 -7.00 36.65
CA SER A 6 -11.00 -6.01 36.16
C SER A 6 -11.24 -5.75 34.68
N SER A 7 -11.94 -4.67 34.45
CA SER A 7 -12.11 -3.98 33.17
C SER A 7 -10.84 -3.18 32.89
N ILE A 8 -10.23 -3.31 31.69
CA ILE A 8 -9.33 -2.30 31.17
C ILE A 8 -9.68 -2.04 29.71
N SER A 9 -10.45 -0.97 29.52
CA SER A 9 -10.59 -0.25 28.27
C SER A 9 -9.31 0.55 28.04
N GLY A 10 -8.69 0.40 26.88
CA GLY A 10 -7.53 1.19 26.46
C GLY A 10 -7.63 1.55 24.99
N VAL A 11 -8.55 2.46 24.63
CA VAL A 11 -8.55 3.14 23.33
C VAL A 11 -7.47 4.22 23.39
N SER A 12 -6.33 4.00 22.77
CA SER A 12 -5.29 5.00 22.58
C SER A 12 -5.49 5.70 21.23
N SER A 13 -6.28 6.77 21.25
CA SER A 13 -6.33 7.76 20.17
C SER A 13 -5.12 8.68 20.30
N SER A 14 -4.08 8.49 19.50
CA SER A 14 -2.96 9.43 19.44
C SER A 14 -3.35 10.66 18.62
N ARG A 15 -3.99 11.62 19.28
CA ARG A 15 -4.08 13.00 18.79
C ARG A 15 -2.73 13.67 19.05
N GLN A 16 -1.97 13.91 17.99
CA GLN A 16 -0.83 14.83 18.07
C GLN A 16 -1.35 16.25 18.33
N VAL A 17 -1.21 16.68 19.56
CA VAL A 17 -1.48 18.06 19.98
C VAL A 17 -0.26 18.91 19.65
N CYS A 18 -0.34 19.73 18.61
CA CYS A 18 0.61 20.85 18.42
C CYS A 18 0.40 21.84 19.56
N ARG A 19 1.30 21.85 20.54
CA ARG A 19 1.35 22.89 21.57
C ARG A 19 1.88 24.18 20.95
N VAL A 20 1.01 25.16 20.86
CA VAL A 20 1.34 26.55 20.55
C VAL A 20 1.99 27.17 21.80
N GLY A 21 3.31 27.28 21.80
CA GLY A 21 4.04 28.10 22.76
C GLY A 21 4.29 29.47 22.13
N ALA A 22 3.64 30.50 22.63
CA ALA A 22 3.89 31.87 22.23
C ALA A 22 5.24 32.33 22.82
N ILE A 23 6.26 32.48 21.98
CA ILE A 23 7.41 33.32 22.24
C ILE A 23 7.65 34.14 20.99
N ALA A 24 7.41 35.45 21.11
CA ALA A 24 7.72 36.43 20.09
C ALA A 24 9.24 36.49 19.91
N SER A 25 9.75 36.00 18.77
CA SER A 25 11.08 36.31 18.27
C SER A 25 11.04 36.38 16.77
N LEU A 26 11.47 37.54 16.29
CA LEU A 26 11.58 37.93 14.89
C LEU A 26 12.62 37.02 14.22
N CYS A 27 12.19 35.95 13.56
CA CYS A 27 13.02 35.18 12.65
C CYS A 27 12.23 34.96 11.36
N MET A 28 12.79 35.40 10.24
CA MET A 28 12.37 35.06 8.89
C MET A 28 12.14 33.55 8.80
N GLY A 29 10.87 33.15 8.89
CA GLY A 29 10.49 31.73 8.90
C GLY A 29 10.59 31.17 7.49
N LEU A 30 11.57 30.30 7.28
CA LEU A 30 11.47 29.25 6.27
C LEU A 30 10.19 28.44 6.62
N LEU A 31 9.12 28.68 5.90
CA LEU A 31 7.94 27.83 5.91
C LEU A 31 8.34 26.44 5.39
N VAL A 32 8.82 25.60 6.28
CA VAL A 32 8.90 24.18 6.03
C VAL A 32 7.45 23.68 5.99
N GLY A 33 6.83 23.80 4.82
CA GLY A 33 5.50 23.27 4.60
C GLY A 33 5.54 21.75 4.81
N CYS A 34 4.85 21.24 5.81
CA CYS A 34 4.68 19.80 6.00
C CYS A 34 4.05 19.22 4.74
N ALA A 35 4.76 18.31 4.08
CA ALA A 35 4.20 17.53 2.99
C ALA A 35 3.16 16.56 3.55
N SER A 36 1.99 16.52 2.95
CA SER A 36 0.94 15.56 3.25
C SER A 36 0.70 14.66 2.04
N SER A 37 0.21 13.47 2.27
CA SER A 37 -0.20 12.55 1.21
C SER A 37 -1.64 12.10 1.44
N SER A 38 -2.38 11.96 0.37
CA SER A 38 -3.70 11.31 0.36
C SER A 38 -3.71 10.20 -0.68
N SER A 39 -4.28 9.08 -0.31
CA SER A 39 -4.45 7.93 -1.20
C SER A 39 -5.93 7.66 -1.41
N SER A 40 -6.31 7.31 -2.63
CA SER A 40 -7.68 6.97 -3.00
C SER A 40 -7.72 5.63 -3.75
N GLY A 41 -8.80 4.87 -3.55
CA GLY A 41 -8.96 3.56 -4.18
C GLY A 41 -8.01 2.47 -3.64
N ILE A 42 -7.40 2.69 -2.46
CA ILE A 42 -6.38 1.79 -1.87
C ILE A 42 -6.94 1.04 -0.66
N GLU A 43 -8.12 1.38 -0.17
CA GLU A 43 -8.74 0.65 0.93
C GLU A 43 -9.10 -0.78 0.52
N LEU A 44 -8.80 -1.74 1.40
CA LEU A 44 -9.17 -3.14 1.20
C LEU A 44 -10.61 -3.35 1.67
N SER A 45 -11.39 -4.07 0.88
CA SER A 45 -12.72 -4.56 1.26
C SER A 45 -12.68 -6.00 1.80
N VAL A 46 -11.50 -6.62 1.82
CA VAL A 46 -11.29 -8.02 2.24
C VAL A 46 -10.83 -8.05 3.69
N SER A 47 -11.46 -8.88 4.51
CA SER A 47 -11.03 -9.20 5.88
C SER A 47 -10.45 -10.60 5.94
N ARG A 48 -9.54 -10.83 6.89
CA ARG A 48 -8.92 -12.14 7.09
C ARG A 48 -9.95 -13.18 7.50
N GLY A 49 -10.00 -14.31 6.78
CA GLY A 49 -10.81 -15.47 7.11
C GLY A 49 -10.09 -16.42 8.08
N ASP A 50 -10.86 -17.29 8.72
CA ASP A 50 -10.40 -18.34 9.65
C ASP A 50 -10.55 -19.77 9.08
N ALA A 51 -11.21 -19.91 7.93
CA ALA A 51 -11.46 -21.18 7.25
C ALA A 51 -11.00 -21.15 5.78
N THR A 52 -9.72 -20.80 5.56
CA THR A 52 -9.13 -20.57 4.23
C THR A 52 -8.30 -21.75 3.72
N GLY A 53 -8.32 -22.91 4.40
CA GLY A 53 -7.46 -24.05 4.06
C GLY A 53 -7.65 -24.59 2.64
N SER A 54 -8.83 -24.44 2.02
CA SER A 54 -9.08 -24.84 0.63
C SER A 54 -8.34 -23.97 -0.41
N TYR A 55 -7.87 -22.80 -0.01
CA TYR A 55 -7.10 -21.88 -0.85
C TYR A 55 -5.60 -21.93 -0.56
N ALA A 56 -5.21 -22.63 0.52
CA ALA A 56 -3.81 -22.70 0.96
C ALA A 56 -2.94 -23.42 -0.09
N GLY A 57 -1.77 -22.83 -0.34
CA GLY A 57 -0.81 -23.35 -1.31
C GLY A 57 0.07 -22.27 -1.88
N THR A 58 0.93 -22.69 -2.81
CA THR A 58 1.79 -21.78 -3.55
C THR A 58 1.31 -21.67 -4.99
N TYR A 59 1.14 -20.44 -5.45
CA TYR A 59 0.73 -20.08 -6.80
C TYR A 59 1.87 -19.33 -7.47
N ILE A 60 2.25 -19.74 -8.67
CA ILE A 60 3.30 -19.11 -9.47
C ILE A 60 2.67 -18.43 -10.68
N GLY A 61 3.09 -17.23 -10.97
CA GLY A 61 2.50 -16.46 -12.06
C GLY A 61 3.24 -15.18 -12.40
N THR A 62 2.49 -14.21 -12.88
CA THR A 62 3.02 -12.91 -13.31
C THR A 62 2.17 -11.76 -12.77
N LEU A 63 2.86 -10.67 -12.44
CA LEU A 63 2.26 -9.36 -12.16
C LEU A 63 2.64 -8.41 -13.29
N SER A 64 1.66 -7.90 -14.00
CA SER A 64 1.81 -6.79 -14.94
C SER A 64 1.37 -5.51 -14.25
N LEU A 65 2.26 -4.51 -14.14
CA LEU A 65 1.98 -3.24 -13.50
C LEU A 65 2.39 -2.09 -14.41
N THR A 66 1.48 -1.15 -14.59
CA THR A 66 1.75 0.17 -15.18
C THR A 66 1.68 1.21 -14.07
N SER A 67 2.71 2.04 -13.95
CA SER A 67 2.76 3.13 -13.00
C SER A 67 3.09 4.44 -13.70
N THR A 68 2.26 5.46 -13.48
CA THR A 68 2.48 6.81 -14.03
C THR A 68 2.73 7.78 -12.89
N ALA A 69 3.92 8.34 -12.85
CA ALA A 69 4.30 9.40 -11.93
C ALA A 69 4.20 10.74 -12.66
N ASP A 70 3.36 11.64 -12.14
CA ASP A 70 3.26 13.02 -12.61
C ASP A 70 3.74 13.96 -11.51
N VAL A 71 4.77 14.75 -11.81
CA VAL A 71 5.39 15.67 -10.85
C VAL A 71 5.36 17.08 -11.42
N MET A 72 4.76 18.00 -10.64
CA MET A 72 4.66 19.41 -10.99
C MET A 72 6.04 19.96 -11.44
N ALA A 73 6.09 20.68 -12.52
CA ALA A 73 7.28 21.27 -13.14
C ALA A 73 8.30 20.28 -13.76
N ILE A 74 8.13 18.96 -13.57
CA ILE A 74 8.98 17.94 -14.19
C ILE A 74 8.24 17.20 -15.30
N GLY A 75 6.91 17.04 -15.14
CA GLY A 75 6.05 16.33 -16.06
C GLY A 75 5.81 14.88 -15.69
N SER A 76 5.15 14.18 -16.60
CA SER A 76 4.67 12.81 -16.43
C SER A 76 5.66 11.79 -16.98
N ALA A 77 5.80 10.65 -16.31
CA ALA A 77 6.55 9.50 -16.81
C ALA A 77 5.84 8.21 -16.43
N THR A 78 5.81 7.26 -17.37
CA THR A 78 5.15 5.97 -17.22
C THR A 78 6.16 4.84 -17.27
N ASP A 79 6.06 3.93 -16.32
CA ASP A 79 6.76 2.66 -16.30
C ASP A 79 5.75 1.53 -16.53
N GLN A 80 6.14 0.53 -17.33
CA GLN A 80 5.41 -0.72 -17.46
C GLN A 80 6.35 -1.89 -17.18
N ARG A 81 5.94 -2.79 -16.30
CA ARG A 81 6.73 -3.95 -15.88
C ARG A 81 5.86 -5.20 -15.88
N ILE A 82 6.44 -6.30 -16.29
CA ILE A 82 5.88 -7.64 -16.14
C ILE A 82 6.93 -8.46 -15.40
N GLU A 83 6.56 -8.95 -14.21
CA GLU A 83 7.50 -9.65 -13.34
C GLU A 83 6.92 -11.00 -12.90
N PRO A 84 7.77 -12.02 -12.82
CA PRO A 84 7.37 -13.28 -12.19
C PRO A 84 7.11 -13.06 -10.71
N ILE A 85 6.11 -13.75 -10.18
CA ILE A 85 5.71 -13.69 -8.79
C ILE A 85 5.48 -15.06 -8.20
N SER A 86 5.63 -15.15 -6.89
CA SER A 86 5.15 -16.27 -6.08
C SER A 86 4.10 -15.73 -5.09
N VAL A 87 2.99 -16.41 -4.98
CA VAL A 87 1.93 -16.11 -4.02
C VAL A 87 1.77 -17.31 -3.10
N GLU A 88 2.08 -17.15 -1.83
CA GLU A 88 1.84 -18.14 -0.78
C GLU A 88 0.56 -17.78 -0.03
N VAL A 89 -0.38 -18.71 0.03
CA VAL A 89 -1.64 -18.57 0.79
C VAL A 89 -1.60 -19.55 1.94
N THR A 90 -1.80 -19.07 3.15
CA THR A 90 -1.79 -19.89 4.37
C THR A 90 -3.20 -20.31 4.77
N ALA A 91 -3.32 -21.42 5.51
CA ALA A 91 -4.61 -21.91 5.99
C ALA A 91 -5.27 -20.99 7.03
N ASP A 92 -4.51 -20.05 7.59
CA ASP A 92 -4.97 -19.07 8.58
C ASP A 92 -5.30 -17.70 7.98
N GLY A 93 -5.45 -17.63 6.66
CA GLY A 93 -5.96 -16.45 5.96
C GLY A 93 -4.94 -15.36 5.65
N LEU A 94 -3.64 -15.66 5.68
CA LEU A 94 -2.61 -14.75 5.20
C LEU A 94 -2.23 -15.05 3.75
N VAL A 95 -1.91 -13.99 3.02
CA VAL A 95 -1.39 -14.05 1.66
C VAL A 95 -0.06 -13.33 1.63
N PHE A 96 0.94 -13.97 1.03
CA PHE A 96 2.26 -13.39 0.84
C PHE A 96 2.56 -13.33 -0.64
N VAL A 97 2.67 -12.15 -1.20
CA VAL A 97 3.09 -11.94 -2.58
C VAL A 97 4.57 -11.57 -2.59
N GLU A 98 5.37 -12.38 -3.27
CA GLU A 98 6.79 -12.12 -3.45
C GLU A 98 7.07 -11.74 -4.90
N VAL A 99 7.71 -10.60 -5.10
CA VAL A 99 8.16 -10.08 -6.38
C VAL A 99 9.58 -9.52 -6.23
N ARG A 100 10.55 -10.05 -6.98
CA ARG A 100 11.97 -9.63 -6.93
C ARG A 100 12.55 -9.56 -5.52
N GLY A 101 12.19 -10.49 -4.64
CA GLY A 101 12.66 -10.53 -3.25
C GLY A 101 11.95 -9.56 -2.30
N VAL A 102 10.96 -8.80 -2.77
CA VAL A 102 10.08 -8.01 -1.91
C VAL A 102 8.86 -8.84 -1.56
N ARG A 103 8.60 -9.03 -0.27
CA ARG A 103 7.47 -9.79 0.25
C ARG A 103 6.41 -8.84 0.81
N ILE A 104 5.22 -8.86 0.22
CA ILE A 104 4.08 -8.01 0.61
C ILE A 104 3.02 -8.91 1.24
N ILE A 105 2.48 -8.46 2.37
CA ILE A 105 1.51 -9.24 3.14
C ILE A 105 0.10 -8.75 2.86
N GLY A 106 -0.79 -9.68 2.61
CA GLY A 106 -2.22 -9.48 2.44
C GLY A 106 -3.05 -10.46 3.24
N VAL A 107 -4.34 -10.48 2.98
CA VAL A 107 -5.31 -11.37 3.62
C VAL A 107 -6.21 -12.02 2.57
N VAL A 108 -6.77 -13.19 2.91
CA VAL A 108 -7.83 -13.87 2.15
C VAL A 108 -8.99 -14.16 3.10
N ASP A 109 -10.22 -13.98 2.60
CA ASP A 109 -11.44 -14.32 3.34
C ASP A 109 -11.90 -15.78 3.09
N ASN A 110 -12.96 -16.20 3.79
CA ASN A 110 -13.49 -17.55 3.67
C ASN A 110 -14.17 -17.83 2.32
N ALA A 111 -14.40 -16.82 1.49
CA ALA A 111 -14.96 -16.94 0.15
C ALA A 111 -13.90 -16.96 -0.96
N GLY A 112 -12.61 -16.87 -0.59
CA GLY A 112 -11.49 -16.82 -1.52
C GLY A 112 -11.22 -15.43 -2.09
N ASN A 113 -11.91 -14.39 -1.64
CA ASN A 113 -11.51 -13.03 -1.98
C ASN A 113 -10.25 -12.69 -1.21
N TRP A 114 -9.28 -12.11 -1.89
CA TRP A 114 -8.00 -11.76 -1.27
C TRP A 114 -7.56 -10.35 -1.65
N GLY A 115 -6.69 -9.78 -0.85
CA GLY A 115 -6.17 -8.47 -1.17
C GLY A 115 -5.03 -8.04 -0.27
N LEU A 116 -4.24 -7.09 -0.78
CA LEU A 116 -3.15 -6.45 -0.08
C LEU A 116 -3.02 -4.97 -0.46
N GLN A 117 -2.32 -4.23 0.37
CA GLN A 117 -1.94 -2.84 0.10
C GLN A 117 -0.43 -2.75 -0.02
N ALA A 118 0.05 -2.15 -1.10
CA ALA A 118 1.46 -1.92 -1.36
C ALA A 118 1.81 -0.43 -1.20
N SER A 119 2.91 -0.15 -0.51
CA SER A 119 3.51 1.18 -0.44
C SER A 119 4.41 1.45 -1.66
N ILE A 120 4.89 2.70 -1.82
CA ILE A 120 5.91 3.01 -2.85
C ILE A 120 7.15 2.12 -2.66
N ASN A 121 7.59 1.89 -1.41
CA ASN A 121 8.73 1.01 -1.13
C ASN A 121 8.48 -0.43 -1.56
N ASP A 122 7.27 -0.96 -1.33
CA ASP A 122 6.91 -2.32 -1.73
C ASP A 122 6.92 -2.47 -3.27
N LEU A 123 6.58 -1.39 -3.99
CA LEU A 123 6.57 -1.34 -5.45
C LEU A 123 7.91 -0.93 -6.07
N ARG A 124 8.95 -0.73 -5.27
CA ARG A 124 10.25 -0.21 -5.73
C ARG A 124 10.89 -1.05 -6.84
N SER A 125 10.68 -2.34 -6.84
CA SER A 125 11.16 -3.22 -7.91
C SER A 125 10.35 -3.12 -9.22
N LEU A 126 9.16 -2.52 -9.17
CA LEU A 126 8.21 -2.40 -10.27
C LEU A 126 8.13 -0.97 -10.84
N ILE A 127 8.65 0.01 -10.12
CA ILE A 127 8.72 1.42 -10.53
C ILE A 127 10.20 1.76 -10.76
N SER A 128 10.51 2.53 -11.77
CA SER A 128 11.90 2.94 -12.03
C SER A 128 12.46 3.79 -10.88
N ASP A 129 13.76 3.64 -10.61
CA ASP A 129 14.44 4.48 -9.61
C ASP A 129 14.30 5.97 -9.94
N THR A 130 14.27 6.33 -11.22
CA THR A 130 14.04 7.70 -11.67
C THR A 130 12.69 8.23 -11.19
N ASN A 131 11.61 7.47 -11.35
CA ASN A 131 10.28 7.88 -10.91
C ASN A 131 10.15 7.86 -9.38
N ILE A 132 10.78 6.91 -8.71
CA ILE A 132 10.84 6.89 -7.24
C ILE A 132 11.55 8.13 -6.71
N ASN A 133 12.70 8.48 -7.27
CA ASN A 133 13.46 9.66 -6.86
C ASN A 133 12.66 10.95 -7.11
N ARG A 134 12.01 11.08 -8.27
CA ARG A 134 11.12 12.22 -8.56
C ARG A 134 10.00 12.38 -7.52
N LEU A 135 9.34 11.29 -7.14
CA LEU A 135 8.29 11.29 -6.11
C LEU A 135 8.86 11.68 -4.74
N HIS A 136 10.01 11.12 -4.38
CA HIS A 136 10.70 11.45 -3.13
C HIS A 136 11.09 12.92 -3.06
N ASP A 137 11.70 13.47 -4.11
CA ASP A 137 12.13 14.88 -4.21
C ASP A 137 10.93 15.83 -4.17
N ALA A 138 9.77 15.40 -4.70
CA ALA A 138 8.52 16.12 -4.57
C ALA A 138 7.93 16.06 -3.14
N GLY A 139 8.51 15.27 -2.23
CA GLY A 139 8.08 15.14 -0.84
C GLY A 139 7.05 14.04 -0.61
N CYS A 140 6.90 13.07 -1.54
CA CYS A 140 6.06 11.90 -1.31
C CYS A 140 6.69 10.96 -0.27
N PRO A 141 5.97 10.57 0.80
CA PRO A 141 6.46 9.58 1.75
C PRO A 141 6.54 8.21 1.07
N LEU A 142 7.73 7.60 1.05
CA LEU A 142 7.93 6.28 0.42
C LEU A 142 7.11 5.15 1.07
N GLY A 143 6.75 5.29 2.35
CA GLY A 143 5.86 4.38 3.06
C GLY A 143 4.36 4.58 2.79
N ALA A 144 3.99 5.62 2.00
CA ALA A 144 2.59 5.86 1.67
C ALA A 144 2.03 4.73 0.79
N LYS A 145 0.80 4.32 1.06
CA LYS A 145 0.11 3.31 0.24
C LYS A 145 -0.13 3.85 -1.16
N ALA A 146 0.35 3.12 -2.16
CA ALA A 146 0.37 3.54 -3.55
C ALA A 146 -0.45 2.62 -4.47
N ALA A 147 -0.70 1.38 -4.04
CA ALA A 147 -1.55 0.44 -4.76
C ALA A 147 -2.32 -0.47 -3.82
N ARG A 148 -3.47 -0.92 -4.30
CA ARG A 148 -4.22 -2.07 -3.81
C ARG A 148 -4.15 -3.16 -4.87
N ILE A 149 -3.88 -4.39 -4.45
CA ILE A 149 -4.06 -5.59 -5.28
C ILE A 149 -5.18 -6.38 -4.64
N GLN A 150 -6.23 -6.67 -5.40
CA GLN A 150 -7.40 -7.37 -4.88
C GLN A 150 -7.99 -8.28 -5.96
N GLY A 151 -8.39 -9.49 -5.56
CA GLY A 151 -8.93 -10.46 -6.50
C GLY A 151 -9.52 -11.69 -5.85
N VAL A 152 -9.53 -12.80 -6.58
CA VAL A 152 -10.16 -14.05 -6.17
C VAL A 152 -9.21 -15.22 -6.37
N ILE A 153 -9.24 -16.16 -5.44
CA ILE A 153 -8.63 -17.47 -5.55
C ILE A 153 -9.72 -18.49 -5.88
N SER A 154 -9.57 -19.12 -7.04
CA SER A 154 -10.43 -20.22 -7.49
C SER A 154 -9.51 -21.36 -7.92
N PRO A 155 -9.08 -22.23 -6.98
CA PRO A 155 -8.08 -23.25 -7.29
C PRO A 155 -8.41 -24.05 -8.56
N PRO A 156 -7.45 -24.27 -9.46
CA PRO A 156 -6.02 -23.99 -9.29
C PRO A 156 -5.57 -22.57 -9.62
N ASN A 157 -6.47 -21.64 -9.94
CA ASN A 157 -6.14 -20.31 -10.42
C ASN A 157 -6.30 -19.23 -9.34
N LEU A 158 -5.48 -18.20 -9.45
CA LEU A 158 -5.52 -16.98 -8.66
C LEU A 158 -5.42 -15.79 -9.62
N SER A 159 -6.30 -14.81 -9.45
CA SER A 159 -6.29 -13.58 -10.25
C SER A 159 -6.57 -12.36 -9.38
N ALA A 160 -6.04 -11.22 -9.79
CA ALA A 160 -6.31 -9.94 -9.12
C ALA A 160 -6.06 -8.75 -10.04
N ASP A 161 -6.70 -7.64 -9.69
CA ASP A 161 -6.43 -6.32 -10.26
C ASP A 161 -5.58 -5.49 -9.28
N ALA A 162 -4.59 -4.80 -9.83
CA ALA A 162 -3.79 -3.82 -9.12
C ALA A 162 -4.24 -2.42 -9.52
N ASN A 163 -4.59 -1.58 -8.55
CA ASN A 163 -4.94 -0.19 -8.81
C ASN A 163 -4.66 0.69 -7.60
N GLY A 164 -4.50 2.00 -7.83
CA GLY A 164 -4.34 2.99 -6.78
C GLY A 164 -3.98 4.36 -7.32
N GLN A 165 -4.27 5.37 -6.50
CA GLN A 165 -3.84 6.73 -6.75
C GLN A 165 -3.31 7.34 -5.45
N LEU A 166 -2.06 7.77 -5.45
CA LEU A 166 -1.43 8.52 -4.38
C LEU A 166 -1.22 9.96 -4.85
N LYS A 167 -1.70 10.93 -4.06
CA LYS A 167 -1.46 12.36 -4.27
C LYS A 167 -0.60 12.90 -3.14
N CYS A 168 0.50 13.53 -3.49
CA CYS A 168 1.40 14.18 -2.53
C CYS A 168 1.15 15.69 -2.60
N LYS A 169 0.91 16.29 -1.45
CA LYS A 169 0.58 17.71 -1.34
C LYS A 169 1.62 18.46 -0.51
N ARG A 170 1.86 19.70 -0.89
CA ARG A 170 2.62 20.67 -0.11
C ARG A 170 1.79 21.95 -0.02
N ALA A 171 1.46 22.39 1.19
CA ALA A 171 0.59 23.56 1.40
C ALA A 171 -0.71 23.50 0.56
N GLU A 172 -1.45 22.37 0.62
CA GLU A 172 -2.70 22.08 -0.09
C GLU A 172 -2.58 21.96 -1.63
N VAL A 173 -1.42 22.23 -2.22
CA VAL A 173 -1.18 22.06 -3.65
C VAL A 173 -0.67 20.63 -3.91
N THR A 174 -1.29 19.93 -4.87
CA THR A 174 -0.79 18.62 -5.31
C THR A 174 0.49 18.84 -6.11
N VAL A 175 1.62 18.37 -5.58
CA VAL A 175 2.95 18.51 -6.18
C VAL A 175 3.39 17.26 -6.94
N ALA A 176 2.81 16.12 -6.62
CA ALA A 176 3.02 14.88 -7.36
C ALA A 176 1.81 13.95 -7.25
N THR A 177 1.62 13.12 -8.27
CA THR A 177 0.62 12.05 -8.30
C THR A 177 1.28 10.78 -8.81
N LEU A 178 1.02 9.65 -8.16
CA LEU A 178 1.35 8.32 -8.67
C LEU A 178 0.05 7.57 -8.93
N VAL A 179 -0.15 7.12 -10.17
CA VAL A 179 -1.28 6.25 -10.54
C VAL A 179 -0.72 4.88 -10.87
N THR A 180 -1.30 3.82 -10.31
CA THR A 180 -0.94 2.43 -10.59
C THR A 180 -2.14 1.67 -11.13
N ALA A 181 -1.93 0.85 -12.15
CA ALA A 181 -2.92 -0.06 -12.70
C ALA A 181 -2.23 -1.33 -13.21
N GLY A 182 -2.87 -2.49 -13.05
CA GLY A 182 -2.28 -3.74 -13.52
C GLY A 182 -3.12 -4.95 -13.19
N THR A 183 -2.59 -6.13 -13.54
CA THR A 183 -3.22 -7.42 -13.31
C THR A 183 -2.20 -8.43 -12.79
N LEU A 184 -2.67 -9.32 -11.93
CA LEU A 184 -1.93 -10.44 -11.41
C LEU A 184 -2.66 -11.74 -11.79
N THR A 185 -1.93 -12.70 -12.35
CA THR A 185 -2.45 -14.03 -12.64
C THR A 185 -1.45 -15.08 -12.22
N ALA A 186 -1.90 -16.12 -11.53
CA ALA A 186 -1.07 -17.23 -11.06
C ALA A 186 -1.86 -18.52 -11.01
N SER A 187 -1.15 -19.66 -10.97
CA SER A 187 -1.74 -20.99 -10.80
C SER A 187 -0.99 -21.80 -9.77
N SER A 188 -1.70 -22.70 -9.07
CA SER A 188 -1.10 -23.61 -8.09
C SER A 188 -0.13 -24.59 -8.78
N GLN A 189 0.95 -24.89 -8.09
CA GLN A 189 1.92 -25.94 -8.50
C GLN A 189 1.50 -27.29 -7.93
#